data_728ea34755f78f77445ca1362f1e5fc9
#
_entry.id   728ea34755f78f77445ca1362f1e5fc9
#
_cell.length_a   1.000
_cell.length_b   1.000
_cell.length_c   1.000
_cell.angle_alpha   90.00
_cell.angle_beta   90.00
_cell.angle_gamma   90.00
#
_symmetry.space_group_name_H-M   'P 1'
#
loop_
_entity.id
_entity.type
_entity.pdbx_description
1 polymer ?
#
loop_
_entity_poly.entity_id
_entity_poly.type
_entity_poly.pdbx_seq_one_letter_code
_entity_poly.pdbx_strand_id
1 'polypeptide(L)'
;MMNEIITSTQNPKVKHMLLLQQKSAERKKEGVFIVEGCQEITHCINNHLPIITLYYCRSLWDQDYSALLSQASQCIEVAEKVYEKMAYRGSTEGLMAIVETKTLSLHDLKLSESPLIIVLEKVEKPGNLGAILRSADAAHADAVIVCDPLTDIYNPNIIRSSVGAVFTVPCVACSSEECIAYLKKHDIQILTAQLQDSHLYYDIDMKRATSIIMGTESTGLTQQWRLAADAHIRIPMLGQIDSLNVSVSTAILLFEAVRQRQCANLS
;
A
#
# COMPACT_ATOMS: atom_id res chain seq x y z
N MET A 1 20.56 32.47 2.61
CA MET A 1 21.69 31.56 2.98
C MET A 1 21.89 30.62 1.80
N MET A 2 23.10 30.57 1.20
CA MET A 2 23.41 29.56 0.20
C MET A 2 23.34 28.20 0.89
N ASN A 3 22.38 27.38 0.52
CA ASN A 3 22.35 25.98 0.97
C ASN A 3 23.56 25.27 0.35
N GLU A 4 24.43 24.74 1.20
CA GLU A 4 25.60 24.00 0.75
C GLU A 4 25.18 22.70 0.05
N ILE A 5 25.59 22.54 -1.22
CA ILE A 5 25.26 21.35 -2.02
C ILE A 5 26.08 20.17 -1.49
N ILE A 6 25.45 19.06 -1.17
CA ILE A 6 26.14 17.82 -0.80
C ILE A 6 26.73 17.18 -2.06
N THR A 7 28.05 17.15 -2.13
CA THR A 7 28.83 16.59 -3.25
C THR A 7 29.47 15.24 -2.95
N SER A 8 29.51 14.84 -1.66
CA SER A 8 30.14 13.59 -1.22
C SER A 8 29.12 12.50 -0.86
N THR A 9 29.25 11.34 -1.46
CA THR A 9 28.46 10.14 -1.11
C THR A 9 28.80 9.59 0.29
N GLN A 10 29.86 10.08 0.92
CA GLN A 10 30.25 9.73 2.29
C GLN A 10 29.62 10.65 3.35
N ASN A 11 28.88 11.66 2.93
CA ASN A 11 28.18 12.55 3.84
C ASN A 11 27.26 11.76 4.79
N PRO A 12 27.23 12.07 6.10
CA PRO A 12 26.39 11.35 7.08
C PRO A 12 24.90 11.34 6.71
N LYS A 13 24.37 12.43 6.14
CA LYS A 13 22.96 12.51 5.71
C LYS A 13 22.64 11.56 4.56
N VAL A 14 23.58 11.38 3.64
CA VAL A 14 23.46 10.40 2.54
C VAL A 14 23.49 8.96 3.08
N LYS A 15 24.41 8.67 4.00
CA LYS A 15 24.47 7.35 4.66
C LYS A 15 23.20 7.04 5.44
N HIS A 16 22.65 8.02 6.14
CA HIS A 16 21.40 7.90 6.88
C HIS A 16 20.23 7.58 5.93
N MET A 17 20.09 8.31 4.82
CA MET A 17 19.07 8.04 3.80
C MET A 17 19.18 6.60 3.27
N LEU A 18 20.38 6.14 2.90
CA LEU A 18 20.61 4.78 2.44
C LEU A 18 20.30 3.73 3.51
N LEU A 19 20.59 4.02 4.78
CA LEU A 19 20.23 3.14 5.89
C LEU A 19 18.71 2.99 6.01
N LEU A 20 17.97 4.09 5.96
CA LEU A 20 16.51 4.10 6.02
C LEU A 20 15.89 3.35 4.82
N GLN A 21 16.47 3.45 3.62
CA GLN A 21 15.99 2.67 2.47
C GLN A 21 16.13 1.16 2.69
N GLN A 22 17.23 0.72 3.30
CA GLN A 22 17.58 -0.70 3.41
C GLN A 22 17.00 -1.38 4.66
N LYS A 23 16.84 -0.63 5.77
CA LYS A 23 16.54 -1.21 7.09
C LYS A 23 15.17 -0.78 7.61
N SER A 24 14.20 -1.70 7.57
CA SER A 24 12.87 -1.44 8.13
C SER A 24 12.90 -1.18 9.65
N ALA A 25 13.84 -1.79 10.36
CA ALA A 25 14.02 -1.57 11.79
C ALA A 25 14.39 -0.10 12.11
N GLU A 26 15.24 0.52 11.29
CA GLU A 26 15.60 1.94 11.47
C GLU A 26 14.42 2.86 11.12
N ARG A 27 13.69 2.58 10.02
CA ARG A 27 12.45 3.33 9.70
C ARG A 27 11.44 3.29 10.85
N LYS A 28 11.19 2.09 11.40
CA LYS A 28 10.27 1.92 12.54
C LYS A 28 10.76 2.64 13.80
N LYS A 29 12.06 2.56 14.09
CA LYS A 29 12.68 3.23 15.26
C LYS A 29 12.56 4.75 15.19
N GLU A 30 12.76 5.31 14.00
CA GLU A 30 12.70 6.77 13.78
C GLU A 30 11.27 7.26 13.45
N GLY A 31 10.33 6.36 13.18
CA GLY A 31 8.97 6.72 12.81
C GLY A 31 8.91 7.41 11.43
N VAL A 32 9.73 6.95 10.47
CA VAL A 32 9.85 7.59 9.14
C VAL A 32 9.87 6.56 8.02
N PHE A 33 9.65 7.03 6.80
CA PHE A 33 9.83 6.27 5.57
C PHE A 33 10.42 7.13 4.46
N ILE A 34 10.83 6.48 3.37
CA ILE A 34 11.46 7.14 2.23
C ILE A 34 10.50 7.12 1.05
N VAL A 35 10.39 8.28 0.40
CA VAL A 35 9.63 8.46 -0.84
C VAL A 35 10.55 8.99 -1.92
N GLU A 36 10.41 8.49 -3.14
CA GLU A 36 11.16 8.89 -4.31
C GLU A 36 10.19 9.20 -5.45
N GLY A 37 10.36 10.34 -6.09
CA GLY A 37 9.54 10.79 -7.21
C GLY A 37 8.53 11.89 -6.84
N CYS A 38 8.23 12.73 -7.83
CA CYS A 38 7.34 13.88 -7.67
C CYS A 38 5.91 13.44 -7.34
N GLN A 39 5.40 12.42 -8.02
CA GLN A 39 4.03 11.97 -7.87
C GLN A 39 3.79 11.42 -6.45
N GLU A 40 4.67 10.55 -5.95
CA GLU A 40 4.55 9.95 -4.62
C GLU A 40 4.71 10.99 -3.52
N ILE A 41 5.63 11.94 -3.67
CA ILE A 41 5.79 13.08 -2.74
C ILE A 41 4.53 13.95 -2.73
N THR A 42 3.94 14.22 -3.90
CA THR A 42 2.69 14.96 -4.01
C THR A 42 1.54 14.24 -3.31
N HIS A 43 1.45 12.90 -3.43
CA HIS A 43 0.46 12.11 -2.67
C HIS A 43 0.67 12.23 -1.16
N CYS A 44 1.92 12.23 -0.67
CA CYS A 44 2.20 12.48 0.75
C CYS A 44 1.68 13.84 1.21
N ILE A 45 1.97 14.90 0.45
CA ILE A 45 1.53 16.26 0.77
C ILE A 45 0.00 16.36 0.79
N ASN A 46 -0.67 15.86 -0.24
CA ASN A 46 -2.13 15.90 -0.34
C ASN A 46 -2.84 15.12 0.78
N ASN A 47 -2.17 14.09 1.35
CA ASN A 47 -2.66 13.33 2.48
C ASN A 47 -2.11 13.83 3.84
N HIS A 48 -1.57 15.04 3.86
CA HIS A 48 -1.09 15.72 5.08
C HIS A 48 -0.02 14.92 5.85
N LEU A 49 0.84 14.18 5.14
CA LEU A 49 1.99 13.51 5.74
C LEU A 49 3.15 14.50 5.85
N PRO A 50 3.74 14.69 7.05
CA PRO A 50 4.81 15.68 7.24
C PRO A 50 6.08 15.29 6.50
N ILE A 51 6.56 16.15 5.61
CA ILE A 51 7.86 16.00 4.94
C ILE A 51 8.94 16.55 5.85
N ILE A 52 9.75 15.68 6.44
CA ILE A 52 10.84 16.07 7.35
C ILE A 52 12.00 16.67 6.55
N THR A 53 12.48 15.92 5.55
CA THR A 53 13.60 16.37 4.71
C THR A 53 13.29 16.03 3.25
N LEU A 54 13.47 17.03 2.38
CA LEU A 54 13.40 16.88 0.94
C LEU A 54 14.81 17.03 0.35
N TYR A 55 15.33 15.96 -0.22
CA TYR A 55 16.56 15.98 -1.01
C TYR A 55 16.20 16.25 -2.47
N TYR A 56 16.94 17.14 -3.11
CA TYR A 56 16.69 17.48 -4.51
C TYR A 56 17.98 17.67 -5.31
N CYS A 57 17.91 17.35 -6.59
CA CYS A 57 18.98 17.52 -7.55
C CYS A 57 18.47 18.33 -8.75
N ARG A 58 18.78 19.62 -8.82
CA ARG A 58 18.25 20.53 -9.86
C ARG A 58 18.64 20.13 -11.27
N SER A 59 19.83 19.53 -11.46
CA SER A 59 20.27 19.12 -12.80
C SER A 59 19.41 18.02 -13.44
N LEU A 60 18.62 17.31 -12.61
CA LEU A 60 17.71 16.25 -13.04
C LEU A 60 16.25 16.70 -13.16
N TRP A 61 15.95 17.95 -12.91
CA TRP A 61 14.59 18.48 -13.00
C TRP A 61 14.16 18.64 -14.46
N ASP A 62 13.01 18.10 -14.80
CA ASP A 62 12.35 18.28 -16.11
C ASP A 62 11.34 19.43 -16.12
N GLN A 63 10.98 19.93 -14.93
CA GLN A 63 10.12 21.09 -14.69
C GLN A 63 10.48 21.78 -13.35
N ASP A 64 9.83 22.88 -13.03
CA ASP A 64 10.06 23.55 -11.75
C ASP A 64 9.31 22.88 -10.58
N TYR A 65 10.06 22.28 -9.69
CA TYR A 65 9.57 21.67 -8.45
C TYR A 65 9.73 22.56 -7.21
N SER A 66 10.02 23.83 -7.37
CA SER A 66 10.29 24.76 -6.25
C SER A 66 9.11 24.82 -5.25
N ALA A 67 7.88 24.65 -5.73
CA ALA A 67 6.70 24.64 -4.86
C ALA A 67 6.73 23.49 -3.84
N LEU A 68 7.29 22.33 -4.19
CA LEU A 68 7.41 21.17 -3.28
C LEU A 68 8.42 21.45 -2.15
N LEU A 69 9.45 22.25 -2.42
CA LEU A 69 10.45 22.58 -1.40
C LEU A 69 9.82 23.32 -0.21
N SER A 70 8.79 24.13 -0.45
CA SER A 70 8.09 24.88 0.61
C SER A 70 7.27 23.99 1.56
N GLN A 71 7.02 22.74 1.19
CA GLN A 71 6.24 21.77 1.96
C GLN A 71 7.09 20.93 2.93
N ALA A 72 8.42 21.04 2.85
CA ALA A 72 9.33 20.29 3.70
C ALA A 72 9.90 21.13 4.84
N SER A 73 10.12 20.51 6.00
CA SER A 73 10.76 21.17 7.13
C SER A 73 12.23 21.51 6.85
N GLN A 74 12.91 20.68 6.05
CA GLN A 74 14.27 20.89 5.61
C GLN A 74 14.43 20.51 4.13
N CYS A 75 15.15 21.36 3.36
CA CYS A 75 15.53 21.07 1.98
C CYS A 75 17.04 20.94 1.86
N ILE A 76 17.51 19.94 1.14
CA ILE A 76 18.93 19.65 0.95
C ILE A 76 19.21 19.44 -0.52
N GLU A 77 20.02 20.31 -1.11
CA GLU A 77 20.50 20.15 -2.48
C GLU A 77 21.64 19.12 -2.51
N VAL A 78 21.58 18.20 -3.48
CA VAL A 78 22.61 17.19 -3.69
C VAL A 78 23.10 17.22 -5.12
N ALA A 79 24.40 16.93 -5.33
CA ALA A 79 24.94 16.78 -6.67
C ALA A 79 24.42 15.49 -7.31
N GLU A 80 24.33 15.46 -8.64
CA GLU A 80 23.79 14.35 -9.44
C GLU A 80 24.38 12.99 -9.06
N LYS A 81 25.70 12.90 -8.95
CA LYS A 81 26.40 11.66 -8.51
C LYS A 81 25.96 11.19 -7.12
N VAL A 82 25.60 12.10 -6.22
CA VAL A 82 25.08 11.77 -4.88
C VAL A 82 23.65 11.29 -5.00
N TYR A 83 22.82 11.98 -5.78
CA TYR A 83 21.44 11.57 -6.05
C TYR A 83 21.36 10.19 -6.67
N GLU A 84 22.14 9.91 -7.72
CA GLU A 84 22.22 8.58 -8.37
C GLU A 84 22.57 7.47 -7.36
N LYS A 85 23.45 7.76 -6.40
CA LYS A 85 23.80 6.82 -5.33
C LYS A 85 22.66 6.59 -4.35
N MET A 86 21.84 7.61 -4.09
CA MET A 86 20.68 7.56 -3.19
C MET A 86 19.46 6.94 -3.86
N ALA A 87 19.29 7.17 -5.17
CA ALA A 87 18.14 6.68 -5.92
C ALA A 87 18.04 5.16 -5.87
N TYR A 88 16.84 4.65 -5.61
CA TYR A 88 16.59 3.23 -5.46
C TYR A 88 16.71 2.48 -6.80
N ARG A 89 16.30 3.11 -7.91
CA ARG A 89 16.44 2.58 -9.26
C ARG A 89 16.53 3.70 -10.30
N GLY A 90 17.73 4.20 -10.59
CA GLY A 90 17.91 5.13 -11.71
C GLY A 90 16.98 6.34 -11.67
N SER A 91 16.98 7.16 -12.68
CA SER A 91 16.32 8.47 -12.71
C SER A 91 14.88 8.51 -12.23
N THR A 92 14.66 9.27 -11.20
CA THR A 92 13.43 9.97 -10.89
C THR A 92 13.75 11.45 -11.00
N GLU A 93 12.75 12.29 -11.07
CA GLU A 93 12.83 13.73 -11.33
C GLU A 93 13.76 14.52 -10.37
N GLY A 94 14.76 13.86 -9.79
CA GLY A 94 15.72 14.46 -8.87
C GLY A 94 15.11 14.83 -7.51
N LEU A 95 14.07 14.12 -7.07
CA LEU A 95 13.34 14.38 -5.81
C LEU A 95 13.26 13.13 -4.95
N MET A 96 13.56 13.29 -3.65
CA MET A 96 13.51 12.21 -2.66
C MET A 96 13.21 12.80 -1.27
N ALA A 97 12.33 12.17 -0.50
CA ALA A 97 11.93 12.70 0.80
C ALA A 97 12.03 11.66 1.93
N ILE A 98 12.34 12.16 3.12
CA ILE A 98 12.08 11.49 4.40
C ILE A 98 10.77 12.04 4.93
N VAL A 99 9.80 11.16 5.14
CA VAL A 99 8.43 11.50 5.53
C VAL A 99 8.12 10.84 6.86
N GLU A 100 7.37 11.53 7.72
CA GLU A 100 6.93 10.98 9.00
C GLU A 100 5.87 9.90 8.79
N THR A 101 5.98 8.78 9.53
CA THR A 101 5.06 7.67 9.47
C THR A 101 3.75 8.00 10.18
N LYS A 102 2.62 7.79 9.50
CA LYS A 102 1.31 7.80 10.13
C LYS A 102 0.84 6.36 10.30
N THR A 103 0.83 5.87 11.52
CA THR A 103 0.31 4.55 11.83
C THR A 103 -1.20 4.63 12.05
N LEU A 104 -1.97 3.86 11.27
CA LEU A 104 -3.41 3.70 11.46
C LEU A 104 -3.68 2.39 12.18
N SER A 105 -4.66 2.40 13.07
CA SER A 105 -5.26 1.22 13.69
C SER A 105 -6.63 0.92 13.07
N LEU A 106 -7.21 -0.24 13.36
CA LEU A 106 -8.56 -0.58 12.92
C LEU A 106 -9.62 0.43 13.41
N HIS A 107 -9.39 1.07 14.56
CA HIS A 107 -10.30 2.04 15.15
C HIS A 107 -10.27 3.41 14.43
N ASP A 108 -9.22 3.69 13.67
CA ASP A 108 -9.07 4.94 12.91
C ASP A 108 -9.75 4.87 11.55
N LEU A 109 -10.22 3.69 11.13
CA LEU A 109 -10.88 3.49 9.85
C LEU A 109 -12.24 4.20 9.83
N LYS A 110 -12.44 5.05 8.82
CA LYS A 110 -13.71 5.72 8.53
C LYS A 110 -14.35 4.98 7.37
N LEU A 111 -15.20 4.02 7.69
CA LEU A 111 -15.87 3.18 6.70
C LEU A 111 -17.14 3.84 6.17
N SER A 112 -17.47 3.58 4.92
CA SER A 112 -18.77 3.92 4.31
C SER A 112 -19.89 3.06 4.93
N GLU A 113 -21.15 3.32 4.57
CA GLU A 113 -22.31 2.52 5.04
C GLU A 113 -22.23 1.05 4.59
N SER A 114 -21.69 0.81 3.40
CA SER A 114 -21.48 -0.53 2.85
C SER A 114 -20.02 -0.71 2.42
N PRO A 115 -19.10 -0.84 3.37
CA PRO A 115 -17.68 -0.82 3.07
C PRO A 115 -17.24 -2.01 2.20
N LEU A 116 -16.25 -1.75 1.35
CA LEU A 116 -15.51 -2.76 0.60
C LEU A 116 -14.08 -2.79 1.13
N ILE A 117 -13.71 -3.89 1.77
CA ILE A 117 -12.42 -4.04 2.43
C ILE A 117 -11.65 -5.20 1.81
N ILE A 118 -10.37 -5.01 1.55
CA ILE A 118 -9.44 -6.09 1.23
C ILE A 118 -8.65 -6.46 2.47
N VAL A 119 -8.61 -7.76 2.78
CA VAL A 119 -7.78 -8.30 3.87
C VAL A 119 -6.76 -9.25 3.28
N LEU A 120 -5.51 -9.05 3.66
CA LEU A 120 -4.37 -9.80 3.16
C LEU A 120 -3.72 -10.55 4.32
N GLU A 121 -3.83 -11.87 4.37
CA GLU A 121 -3.14 -12.67 5.38
C GLU A 121 -1.73 -13.00 4.91
N LYS A 122 -0.71 -12.56 5.66
CA LYS A 122 0.71 -12.91 5.46
C LYS A 122 1.23 -12.69 4.04
N VAL A 123 0.76 -11.65 3.35
CA VAL A 123 1.29 -11.32 2.02
C VAL A 123 2.76 -10.93 2.13
N GLU A 124 3.63 -11.68 1.45
CA GLU A 124 5.08 -11.57 1.59
C GLU A 124 5.72 -10.60 0.58
N LYS A 125 5.24 -10.65 -0.68
CA LYS A 125 5.88 -9.91 -1.78
C LYS A 125 5.44 -8.44 -1.81
N PRO A 126 6.37 -7.49 -1.61
CA PRO A 126 6.04 -6.06 -1.64
C PRO A 126 5.34 -5.61 -2.94
N GLY A 127 5.73 -6.19 -4.09
CA GLY A 127 5.13 -5.87 -5.38
C GLY A 127 3.65 -6.26 -5.46
N ASN A 128 3.25 -7.38 -4.85
CA ASN A 128 1.85 -7.80 -4.81
C ASN A 128 1.02 -6.85 -3.95
N LEU A 129 1.53 -6.47 -2.76
CA LEU A 129 0.83 -5.51 -1.90
C LEU A 129 0.66 -4.16 -2.61
N GLY A 130 1.70 -3.66 -3.27
CA GLY A 130 1.58 -2.41 -4.03
C GLY A 130 0.58 -2.47 -5.17
N ALA A 131 0.54 -3.58 -5.94
CA ALA A 131 -0.44 -3.78 -7.01
C ALA A 131 -1.88 -3.90 -6.46
N ILE A 132 -2.05 -4.53 -5.29
CA ILE A 132 -3.35 -4.62 -4.61
C ILE A 132 -3.81 -3.23 -4.16
N LEU A 133 -2.93 -2.42 -3.57
CA LEU A 133 -3.26 -1.05 -3.16
C LEU A 133 -3.71 -0.19 -4.36
N ARG A 134 -3.06 -0.33 -5.52
CA ARG A 134 -3.52 0.35 -6.76
C ARG A 134 -4.92 -0.11 -7.19
N SER A 135 -5.19 -1.41 -7.11
CA SER A 135 -6.51 -1.94 -7.45
C SER A 135 -7.57 -1.49 -6.44
N ALA A 136 -7.22 -1.42 -5.16
CA ALA A 136 -8.08 -0.93 -4.10
C ALA A 136 -8.43 0.56 -4.28
N ASP A 137 -7.43 1.39 -4.62
CA ASP A 137 -7.63 2.80 -4.96
C ASP A 137 -8.58 2.95 -6.16
N ALA A 138 -8.31 2.23 -7.25
CA ALA A 138 -9.13 2.28 -8.47
C ALA A 138 -10.57 1.76 -8.26
N ALA A 139 -10.77 0.82 -7.35
CA ALA A 139 -12.08 0.29 -6.96
C ALA A 139 -12.78 1.12 -5.87
N HIS A 140 -12.14 2.18 -5.37
CA HIS A 140 -12.59 2.99 -4.24
C HIS A 140 -12.91 2.12 -3.01
N ALA A 141 -12.02 1.17 -2.69
CA ALA A 141 -12.15 0.37 -1.49
C ALA A 141 -11.93 1.22 -0.22
N ASP A 142 -12.70 0.95 0.83
CA ASP A 142 -12.64 1.70 2.09
C ASP A 142 -11.33 1.49 2.85
N ALA A 143 -10.74 0.28 2.76
CA ALA A 143 -9.48 -0.04 3.41
C ALA A 143 -8.80 -1.27 2.81
N VAL A 144 -7.49 -1.35 3.02
CA VAL A 144 -6.68 -2.56 2.91
C VAL A 144 -6.14 -2.91 4.29
N ILE A 145 -6.43 -4.11 4.79
CA ILE A 145 -5.94 -4.59 6.08
C ILE A 145 -4.92 -5.70 5.84
N VAL A 146 -3.72 -5.53 6.37
CA VAL A 146 -2.63 -6.51 6.25
C VAL A 146 -2.49 -7.24 7.59
N CYS A 147 -2.94 -8.49 7.60
CA CYS A 147 -2.91 -9.33 8.79
C CYS A 147 -1.60 -10.10 8.91
N ASP A 148 -1.04 -10.13 10.11
CA ASP A 148 0.23 -10.81 10.43
C ASP A 148 1.34 -10.45 9.44
N PRO A 149 1.64 -9.14 9.23
CA PRO A 149 2.47 -8.65 8.15
C PRO A 149 3.89 -9.17 8.23
N LEU A 150 4.37 -9.76 7.13
CA LEU A 150 5.76 -10.21 6.98
C LEU A 150 6.66 -9.12 6.36
N THR A 151 6.06 -8.05 5.87
CA THR A 151 6.77 -6.90 5.30
C THR A 151 6.30 -5.59 5.93
N ASP A 152 7.14 -4.59 5.87
CA ASP A 152 6.83 -3.23 6.28
C ASP A 152 5.99 -2.54 5.21
N ILE A 153 4.81 -2.01 5.57
CA ILE A 153 3.90 -1.31 4.66
C ILE A 153 4.61 -0.14 3.95
N TYR A 154 5.52 0.54 4.66
CA TYR A 154 6.33 1.63 4.10
C TYR A 154 7.66 1.16 3.50
N ASN A 155 7.72 -0.08 3.04
CA ASN A 155 8.84 -0.57 2.24
C ASN A 155 8.90 0.23 0.91
N PRO A 156 10.07 0.73 0.49
CA PRO A 156 10.21 1.50 -0.75
C PRO A 156 9.66 0.80 -2.00
N ASN A 157 9.72 -0.54 -2.05
CA ASN A 157 9.12 -1.29 -3.15
C ASN A 157 7.58 -1.24 -3.15
N ILE A 158 6.93 -1.19 -1.96
CA ILE A 158 5.47 -1.06 -1.86
C ILE A 158 5.07 0.33 -2.31
N ILE A 159 5.72 1.37 -1.81
CA ILE A 159 5.45 2.77 -2.18
C ILE A 159 5.52 2.92 -3.69
N ARG A 160 6.60 2.44 -4.30
CA ARG A 160 6.80 2.51 -5.74
C ARG A 160 5.79 1.67 -6.53
N SER A 161 5.59 0.39 -6.16
CA SER A 161 4.68 -0.49 -6.91
C SER A 161 3.22 -0.09 -6.77
N SER A 162 2.87 0.62 -5.69
CA SER A 162 1.55 1.23 -5.50
C SER A 162 1.38 2.55 -6.23
N VAL A 163 2.46 3.16 -6.77
CA VAL A 163 2.44 4.51 -7.37
C VAL A 163 1.82 5.53 -6.38
N GLY A 164 2.15 5.39 -5.09
CA GLY A 164 1.62 6.24 -4.02
C GLY A 164 0.22 5.88 -3.50
N ALA A 165 -0.45 4.84 -4.03
CA ALA A 165 -1.76 4.41 -3.52
C ALA A 165 -1.74 3.98 -2.04
N VAL A 166 -0.57 3.62 -1.51
CA VAL A 166 -0.37 3.38 -0.06
C VAL A 166 -0.67 4.60 0.81
N PHE A 167 -0.70 5.80 0.24
CA PHE A 167 -1.00 7.06 0.92
C PHE A 167 -2.47 7.49 0.75
N THR A 168 -3.15 7.00 -0.28
CA THR A 168 -4.54 7.37 -0.61
C THR A 168 -5.56 6.37 -0.06
N VAL A 169 -5.22 5.08 -0.01
CA VAL A 169 -6.06 4.03 0.55
C VAL A 169 -5.68 3.81 2.02
N PRO A 170 -6.63 3.88 2.98
CA PRO A 170 -6.38 3.52 4.36
C PRO A 170 -5.79 2.11 4.47
N CYS A 171 -4.54 2.00 4.94
CA CYS A 171 -3.84 0.73 5.06
C CYS A 171 -3.47 0.48 6.52
N VAL A 172 -3.98 -0.62 7.09
CA VAL A 172 -3.80 -0.98 8.50
C VAL A 172 -3.08 -2.32 8.62
N ALA A 173 -2.15 -2.42 9.56
CA ALA A 173 -1.51 -3.68 9.95
C ALA A 173 -2.01 -4.12 11.33
N CYS A 174 -2.46 -5.38 11.46
CA CYS A 174 -2.94 -5.95 12.71
C CYS A 174 -2.74 -7.47 12.72
N SER A 175 -3.15 -8.16 13.78
CA SER A 175 -3.26 -9.61 13.77
C SER A 175 -4.53 -10.08 13.04
N SER A 176 -4.53 -11.33 12.56
CA SER A 176 -5.73 -11.95 11.98
C SER A 176 -6.87 -12.01 12.99
N GLU A 177 -6.57 -12.28 14.26
CA GLU A 177 -7.57 -12.34 15.35
C GLU A 177 -8.26 -10.99 15.57
N GLU A 178 -7.49 -9.90 15.66
CA GLU A 178 -8.02 -8.54 15.79
C GLU A 178 -8.88 -8.15 14.59
N CYS A 179 -8.45 -8.50 13.38
CA CYS A 179 -9.19 -8.21 12.16
C CYS A 179 -10.53 -8.96 12.12
N ILE A 180 -10.54 -10.26 12.40
CA ILE A 180 -11.77 -11.07 12.47
C ILE A 180 -12.75 -10.50 13.49
N ALA A 181 -12.27 -10.16 14.68
CA ALA A 181 -13.10 -9.57 15.73
C ALA A 181 -13.69 -8.22 15.27
N TYR A 182 -12.89 -7.39 14.62
CA TYR A 182 -13.32 -6.11 14.05
C TYR A 182 -14.41 -6.28 12.99
N LEU A 183 -14.19 -7.15 12.00
CA LEU A 183 -15.15 -7.40 10.91
C LEU A 183 -16.50 -7.90 11.45
N LYS A 184 -16.47 -8.87 12.37
CA LYS A 184 -17.70 -9.40 13.02
C LYS A 184 -18.42 -8.35 13.84
N LYS A 185 -17.70 -7.52 14.59
CA LYS A 185 -18.29 -6.44 15.41
C LYS A 185 -19.04 -5.42 14.54
N HIS A 186 -18.57 -5.19 13.32
CA HIS A 186 -19.15 -4.21 12.39
C HIS A 186 -20.11 -4.83 11.37
N ASP A 187 -20.50 -6.10 11.54
CA ASP A 187 -21.38 -6.86 10.62
C ASP A 187 -20.89 -6.82 9.14
N ILE A 188 -19.58 -6.91 8.96
CA ILE A 188 -18.95 -6.92 7.65
C ILE A 188 -18.80 -8.37 7.19
N GLN A 189 -19.40 -8.73 6.07
CA GLN A 189 -19.33 -10.05 5.47
C GLN A 189 -17.88 -10.46 5.20
N ILE A 190 -17.50 -11.67 5.60
CA ILE A 190 -16.17 -12.24 5.42
C ILE A 190 -16.20 -13.25 4.27
N LEU A 191 -15.64 -12.88 3.12
CA LEU A 191 -15.53 -13.75 1.93
C LEU A 191 -14.08 -14.18 1.75
N THR A 192 -13.79 -15.47 1.96
CA THR A 192 -12.44 -16.00 1.76
C THR A 192 -12.23 -16.53 0.36
N ALA A 193 -11.17 -16.08 -0.31
CA ALA A 193 -10.77 -16.57 -1.63
C ALA A 193 -9.99 -17.89 -1.50
N GLN A 194 -10.63 -19.00 -1.86
CA GLN A 194 -10.05 -20.35 -1.82
C GLN A 194 -10.72 -21.30 -2.80
N LEU A 195 -10.08 -22.41 -3.13
CA LEU A 195 -10.61 -23.38 -4.11
C LEU A 195 -11.60 -24.38 -3.49
N GLN A 196 -11.29 -24.89 -2.28
CA GLN A 196 -12.10 -25.94 -1.63
C GLN A 196 -13.38 -25.35 -1.06
N ASP A 197 -14.48 -26.13 -1.15
CA ASP A 197 -15.80 -25.82 -0.56
C ASP A 197 -16.29 -24.41 -0.88
N SER A 198 -16.05 -23.93 -2.11
CA SER A 198 -16.28 -22.55 -2.52
C SER A 198 -17.32 -22.42 -3.63
N HIS A 199 -18.03 -21.29 -3.63
CA HIS A 199 -18.94 -20.86 -4.68
C HIS A 199 -18.18 -20.08 -5.76
N LEU A 200 -18.75 -19.95 -6.94
CA LEU A 200 -18.23 -19.00 -7.93
C LEU A 200 -18.41 -17.58 -7.41
N TYR A 201 -17.39 -16.74 -7.52
CA TYR A 201 -17.38 -15.39 -6.92
C TYR A 201 -18.54 -14.50 -7.36
N TYR A 202 -19.04 -14.70 -8.56
CA TYR A 202 -20.15 -13.94 -9.12
C TYR A 202 -21.54 -14.44 -8.68
N ASP A 203 -21.62 -15.59 -7.99
CA ASP A 203 -22.86 -16.11 -7.42
C ASP A 203 -23.12 -15.59 -5.98
N ILE A 204 -22.19 -14.86 -5.41
CA ILE A 204 -22.27 -14.32 -4.05
C ILE A 204 -22.62 -12.84 -4.10
N ASP A 205 -23.54 -12.39 -3.25
CA ASP A 205 -23.90 -10.98 -3.12
C ASP A 205 -22.80 -10.20 -2.39
N MET A 206 -22.22 -9.21 -3.07
CA MET A 206 -21.17 -8.31 -2.56
C MET A 206 -21.67 -6.85 -2.44
N LYS A 207 -22.98 -6.60 -2.47
CA LYS A 207 -23.56 -5.25 -2.38
C LYS A 207 -23.51 -4.69 -0.96
N ARG A 208 -23.66 -5.54 0.05
CA ARG A 208 -23.58 -5.15 1.47
C ARG A 208 -22.14 -4.91 1.91
N ALA A 209 -21.95 -4.48 3.16
CA ALA A 209 -20.65 -4.40 3.80
C ALA A 209 -19.88 -5.72 3.60
N THR A 210 -18.74 -5.69 2.91
CA THR A 210 -18.03 -6.90 2.44
C THR A 210 -16.54 -6.75 2.62
N SER A 211 -15.91 -7.79 3.17
CA SER A 211 -14.47 -7.99 3.17
C SER A 211 -14.09 -9.19 2.30
N ILE A 212 -13.06 -9.03 1.47
CA ILE A 212 -12.49 -10.09 0.63
C ILE A 212 -11.13 -10.46 1.21
N ILE A 213 -11.00 -11.71 1.63
CA ILE A 213 -9.83 -12.20 2.34
C ILE A 213 -8.95 -13.00 1.38
N MET A 214 -7.72 -12.55 1.22
CA MET A 214 -6.72 -13.15 0.34
C MET A 214 -5.59 -13.77 1.17
N GLY A 215 -5.27 -15.02 0.90
CA GLY A 215 -4.17 -15.74 1.54
C GLY A 215 -2.85 -15.64 0.78
N THR A 216 -1.83 -16.35 1.28
CA THR A 216 -0.54 -16.49 0.61
C THR A 216 -0.66 -17.31 -0.68
N GLU A 217 0.24 -17.08 -1.63
CA GLU A 217 0.30 -17.86 -2.88
C GLU A 217 0.64 -19.34 -2.64
N SER A 218 1.36 -19.64 -1.56
CA SER A 218 1.90 -20.99 -1.29
C SER A 218 0.98 -21.86 -0.44
N THR A 219 0.37 -21.31 0.61
CA THR A 219 -0.39 -22.09 1.60
C THR A 219 -1.86 -21.66 1.70
N GLY A 220 -2.24 -20.63 0.98
CA GLY A 220 -3.60 -20.06 1.06
C GLY A 220 -3.89 -19.43 2.43
N LEU A 221 -5.13 -19.49 2.86
CA LEU A 221 -5.62 -18.95 4.12
C LEU A 221 -5.50 -19.97 5.26
N THR A 222 -5.20 -19.46 6.46
CA THR A 222 -5.17 -20.29 7.68
C THR A 222 -6.58 -20.73 8.09
N GLN A 223 -6.63 -21.75 8.96
CA GLN A 223 -7.89 -22.34 9.45
C GLN A 223 -8.78 -21.30 10.16
N GLN A 224 -8.21 -20.34 10.87
CA GLN A 224 -8.99 -19.30 11.56
C GLN A 224 -9.84 -18.46 10.59
N TRP A 225 -9.32 -18.13 9.40
CA TRP A 225 -10.07 -17.39 8.39
C TRP A 225 -11.16 -18.25 7.77
N ARG A 226 -10.87 -19.53 7.50
CA ARG A 226 -11.87 -20.49 6.97
C ARG A 226 -13.06 -20.64 7.92
N LEU A 227 -12.79 -20.76 9.22
CA LEU A 227 -13.84 -20.87 10.25
C LEU A 227 -14.60 -19.56 10.50
N ALA A 228 -13.98 -18.41 10.25
CA ALA A 228 -14.61 -17.12 10.43
C ALA A 228 -15.47 -16.67 9.24
N ALA A 229 -15.28 -17.29 8.07
CA ALA A 229 -15.90 -16.89 6.80
C ALA A 229 -17.41 -17.12 6.80
N ASP A 230 -18.14 -16.18 6.21
CA ASP A 230 -19.57 -16.32 5.88
C ASP A 230 -19.76 -17.13 4.58
N ALA A 231 -18.79 -17.03 3.65
CA ALA A 231 -18.72 -17.85 2.45
C ALA A 231 -17.30 -17.94 1.91
N HIS A 232 -17.06 -19.02 1.16
CA HIS A 232 -15.82 -19.22 0.40
C HIS A 232 -16.10 -18.97 -1.07
N ILE A 233 -15.21 -18.22 -1.73
CA ILE A 233 -15.36 -17.83 -3.14
C ILE A 233 -14.14 -18.24 -3.96
N ARG A 234 -14.38 -18.58 -5.23
CA ARG A 234 -13.32 -18.89 -6.20
C ARG A 234 -13.53 -18.21 -7.53
N ILE A 235 -12.41 -17.91 -8.18
CA ILE A 235 -12.37 -17.56 -9.61
C ILE A 235 -12.28 -18.87 -10.41
N PRO A 236 -13.14 -19.12 -11.41
CA PRO A 236 -13.07 -20.33 -12.20
C PRO A 236 -11.78 -20.36 -13.03
N MET A 237 -11.04 -21.44 -12.91
CA MET A 237 -9.82 -21.68 -13.68
C MET A 237 -10.13 -22.68 -14.79
N LEU A 238 -10.12 -22.21 -16.06
CA LEU A 238 -10.52 -23.02 -17.22
C LEU A 238 -9.33 -23.64 -17.98
N GLY A 239 -8.12 -23.31 -17.55
CA GLY A 239 -6.87 -23.80 -18.13
C GLY A 239 -6.23 -24.94 -17.33
N GLN A 240 -4.91 -25.10 -17.50
CA GLN A 240 -4.13 -26.15 -16.82
C GLN A 240 -3.56 -25.71 -15.47
N ILE A 241 -3.43 -24.37 -15.23
CA ILE A 241 -2.97 -23.84 -13.96
C ILE A 241 -4.14 -23.62 -13.01
N ASP A 242 -3.92 -23.83 -11.72
CA ASP A 242 -4.94 -23.85 -10.67
C ASP A 242 -5.13 -22.50 -9.95
N SER A 243 -4.27 -21.53 -10.21
CA SER A 243 -4.28 -20.25 -9.51
C SER A 243 -3.80 -19.08 -10.38
N LEU A 244 -4.21 -17.87 -10.01
CA LEU A 244 -3.70 -16.61 -10.52
C LEU A 244 -2.80 -15.96 -9.45
N ASN A 245 -1.97 -15.01 -9.89
CA ASN A 245 -1.26 -14.13 -8.96
C ASN A 245 -2.25 -13.43 -8.02
N VAL A 246 -1.90 -13.31 -6.73
CA VAL A 246 -2.81 -12.78 -5.69
C VAL A 246 -3.31 -11.37 -6.00
N SER A 247 -2.50 -10.50 -6.60
CA SER A 247 -2.94 -9.14 -6.94
C SER A 247 -3.92 -9.13 -8.11
N VAL A 248 -3.77 -10.05 -9.07
CA VAL A 248 -4.72 -10.24 -10.18
C VAL A 248 -6.05 -10.77 -9.66
N SER A 249 -6.01 -11.80 -8.81
CA SER A 249 -7.21 -12.35 -8.17
C SER A 249 -7.95 -11.29 -7.37
N THR A 250 -7.22 -10.49 -6.59
CA THR A 250 -7.80 -9.40 -5.81
C THR A 250 -8.49 -8.37 -6.71
N ALA A 251 -7.87 -7.98 -7.82
CA ALA A 251 -8.46 -7.03 -8.76
C ALA A 251 -9.79 -7.56 -9.37
N ILE A 252 -9.81 -8.83 -9.78
CA ILE A 252 -11.03 -9.46 -10.32
C ILE A 252 -12.17 -9.41 -9.29
N LEU A 253 -11.90 -9.82 -8.05
CA LEU A 253 -12.90 -9.87 -6.98
C LEU A 253 -13.38 -8.46 -6.58
N LEU A 254 -12.46 -7.49 -6.48
CA LEU A 254 -12.78 -6.08 -6.22
C LEU A 254 -13.73 -5.50 -7.28
N PHE A 255 -13.38 -5.67 -8.55
CA PHE A 255 -14.19 -5.10 -9.63
C PHE A 255 -15.52 -5.82 -9.85
N GLU A 256 -15.63 -7.08 -9.44
CA GLU A 256 -16.96 -7.73 -9.35
C GLU A 256 -17.82 -7.08 -8.28
N ALA A 257 -17.28 -6.82 -7.09
CA ALA A 257 -18.01 -6.08 -6.06
C ALA A 257 -18.44 -4.69 -6.54
N VAL A 258 -17.56 -3.96 -7.24
CA VAL A 258 -17.87 -2.67 -7.86
C VAL A 258 -18.99 -2.82 -8.89
N ARG A 259 -18.93 -3.81 -9.79
CA ARG A 259 -19.96 -4.07 -10.80
C ARG A 259 -21.32 -4.29 -10.15
N GLN A 260 -21.40 -5.15 -9.13
CA GLN A 260 -22.65 -5.45 -8.43
C GLN A 260 -23.26 -4.21 -7.75
N ARG A 261 -22.42 -3.37 -7.12
CA ARG A 261 -22.81 -2.16 -6.43
C ARG A 261 -23.27 -1.06 -7.39
N GLN A 262 -22.62 -0.90 -8.54
CA GLN A 262 -23.01 0.07 -9.57
C GLN A 262 -24.32 -0.33 -10.27
N CYS A 263 -24.51 -1.61 -10.59
CA CYS A 263 -25.74 -2.09 -11.19
C CYS A 263 -26.98 -1.92 -10.26
N ALA A 264 -26.78 -1.96 -8.94
CA ALA A 264 -27.84 -1.71 -7.97
C ALA A 264 -28.34 -0.25 -7.96
N ASN A 265 -27.48 0.70 -8.34
CA ASN A 265 -27.84 2.14 -8.41
C ASN A 265 -28.54 2.53 -9.72
N LEU A 266 -28.65 1.61 -10.68
CA LEU A 266 -29.32 1.81 -11.98
C LEU A 266 -30.69 1.14 -12.06
N SER A 267 -31.11 0.41 -11.03
CA SER A 267 -32.40 -0.24 -10.87
C SER A 267 -33.29 0.45 -9.86
#